data_f435bbbe32fbb4432b9b5e339d55670f
#
_entry.id   f435bbbe32fbb4432b9b5e339d55670f
#
_cell.length_a   1.000
_cell.length_b   1.000
_cell.length_c   1.000
_cell.angle_alpha   90.00
_cell.angle_beta   90.00
_cell.angle_gamma   90.00
#
_symmetry.space_group_name_H-M   'P 1'
#
loop_
_entity.id
_entity.type
_entity.pdbx_description
1 polymer ?
#
loop_
_entity_poly.entity_id
_entity_poly.type
_entity_poly.pdbx_seq_one_letter_code
_entity_poly.pdbx_strand_id
1 'polypeptide(L)'
;MATFGELLAASLERVKSVAKDNIIQSASIGRTDRERLLKNGWLTPVIRGWYLLGHPEGQGETTQWYASYWHFVREYLSERYGANYCLSPESSLDLFLDQNNVPKQLMVIASMGGHSKIDLPHGTSLFAWVGDVPEDREMTQGIQVMPLEMALCRVSPTFYRHDPISAEIVLRMASPAAIARYVVDGGHSVIAGRMVGAYRFLDDETAAETIATPYAVKGERIRETNPFTTKRPLFGHHATRPRSPYAARVAALWQQMREQVIAVFPEAPGLPHDSSQYLNQVEERYRFDAYHSLSIEGYQVNYDLIERIRQGAWNPDEPGGDRDQRNAMAAKGYHGAFLSVRQSISAILRGNNPGEVIESDLPKWYQALFSPSVKAELVNASDLAGFRNDQVYIRGAAHVPPPKEALIDTMEAFYTCLKNETEASVRAVLGHFIFVFIHPYMDGNGRIGRFIMNTMLASGGYRWTVIRSDKPRRDRYMEALDRASSQYDISALVAFIVEEMGVEWEDIA
;
A
#
# COMPACT_ATOMS: atom_id res chain seq x y z
N MET A 1 21.13 26.55 -36.73
CA MET A 1 20.88 25.11 -36.54
C MET A 1 20.40 24.92 -35.12
N ALA A 2 19.33 24.13 -34.91
CA ALA A 2 18.87 23.86 -33.55
C ALA A 2 19.95 23.09 -32.77
N THR A 3 20.15 23.44 -31.52
CA THR A 3 21.08 22.76 -30.61
C THR A 3 20.58 21.35 -30.29
N PHE A 4 21.46 20.50 -29.80
CA PHE A 4 21.08 19.15 -29.39
C PHE A 4 19.98 19.18 -28.30
N GLY A 5 20.06 20.10 -27.35
CA GLY A 5 19.05 20.28 -26.30
C GLY A 5 17.67 20.66 -26.85
N GLU A 6 17.63 21.61 -27.81
CA GLU A 6 16.38 21.99 -28.48
C GLU A 6 15.74 20.84 -29.25
N LEU A 7 16.56 20.03 -29.93
CA LEU A 7 16.09 18.86 -30.65
C LEU A 7 15.56 17.76 -29.72
N LEU A 8 16.18 17.60 -28.56
CA LEU A 8 15.73 16.64 -27.54
C LEU A 8 14.41 17.09 -26.92
N ALA A 9 14.31 18.37 -26.53
CA ALA A 9 13.10 18.97 -25.98
C ALA A 9 11.92 18.85 -26.98
N ALA A 10 12.14 19.19 -28.26
CA ALA A 10 11.11 19.05 -29.28
C ALA A 10 10.67 17.61 -29.51
N SER A 11 11.58 16.62 -29.43
CA SER A 11 11.23 15.20 -29.50
C SER A 11 10.40 14.77 -28.28
N LEU A 12 10.76 15.26 -27.09
CA LEU A 12 10.05 14.94 -25.85
C LEU A 12 8.63 15.51 -25.87
N GLU A 13 8.43 16.75 -26.32
CA GLU A 13 7.08 17.33 -26.46
C GLU A 13 6.20 16.55 -27.41
N ARG A 14 6.72 16.19 -28.60
CA ARG A 14 5.96 15.37 -29.56
C ARG A 14 5.55 14.01 -28.97
N VAL A 15 6.45 13.38 -28.22
CA VAL A 15 6.18 12.08 -27.64
C VAL A 15 5.23 12.19 -26.44
N LYS A 16 5.35 13.22 -25.61
CA LYS A 16 4.39 13.52 -24.53
C LYS A 16 2.97 13.73 -25.05
N SER A 17 2.80 14.36 -26.22
CA SER A 17 1.47 14.61 -26.79
C SER A 17 0.72 13.35 -27.24
N VAL A 18 1.43 12.23 -27.48
CA VAL A 18 0.84 10.94 -27.89
C VAL A 18 0.92 9.87 -26.79
N ALA A 19 1.68 10.13 -25.73
CA ALA A 19 1.78 9.24 -24.60
C ALA A 19 0.45 9.18 -23.84
N LYS A 20 0.02 7.99 -23.46
CA LYS A 20 -1.13 7.76 -22.57
C LYS A 20 -0.62 7.06 -21.32
N ASP A 21 -0.78 7.66 -20.18
CA ASP A 21 -0.25 7.16 -18.89
C ASP A 21 1.21 6.68 -19.03
N ASN A 22 2.04 7.47 -19.73
CA ASN A 22 3.44 7.22 -20.06
C ASN A 22 3.70 6.01 -20.98
N ILE A 23 2.69 5.34 -21.51
CA ILE A 23 2.84 4.24 -22.49
C ILE A 23 2.76 4.78 -23.91
N ILE A 24 3.63 4.27 -24.75
CA ILE A 24 3.78 4.71 -26.15
C ILE A 24 3.97 3.50 -27.05
N GLN A 25 3.21 3.48 -28.14
CA GLN A 25 3.42 2.53 -29.23
C GLN A 25 4.42 3.07 -30.25
N SER A 26 5.25 2.21 -30.81
CA SER A 26 6.24 2.59 -31.83
C SER A 26 5.60 3.19 -33.09
N ALA A 27 4.37 2.82 -33.41
CA ALA A 27 3.62 3.31 -34.57
C ALA A 27 3.19 4.79 -34.40
N SER A 28 3.06 5.27 -33.16
CA SER A 28 2.61 6.65 -32.85
C SER A 28 3.75 7.68 -32.84
N ILE A 29 5.01 7.24 -32.96
CA ILE A 29 6.17 8.12 -32.90
C ILE A 29 7.15 7.90 -34.05
N GLY A 30 7.75 9.00 -34.55
CA GLY A 30 8.77 8.96 -35.60
C GLY A 30 10.04 8.21 -35.16
N ARG A 31 10.66 7.50 -36.08
CA ARG A 31 11.90 6.74 -35.82
C ARG A 31 13.00 7.60 -35.19
N THR A 32 13.20 8.81 -35.73
CA THR A 32 14.26 9.73 -35.25
C THR A 32 14.03 10.17 -33.81
N ASP A 33 12.77 10.49 -33.44
CA ASP A 33 12.41 10.88 -32.06
C ASP A 33 12.60 9.70 -31.10
N ARG A 34 12.14 8.52 -31.50
CA ARG A 34 12.30 7.30 -30.74
C ARG A 34 13.77 6.97 -30.46
N GLU A 35 14.63 6.95 -31.48
CA GLU A 35 16.06 6.67 -31.34
C GLU A 35 16.76 7.70 -30.45
N ARG A 36 16.40 9.00 -30.60
CA ARG A 36 16.95 10.07 -29.77
C ARG A 36 16.56 9.91 -28.30
N LEU A 37 15.31 9.64 -28.01
CA LEU A 37 14.80 9.50 -26.64
C LEU A 37 15.29 8.22 -25.96
N LEU A 38 15.39 7.11 -26.69
CA LEU A 38 16.00 5.87 -26.20
C LEU A 38 17.46 6.08 -25.81
N LYS A 39 18.24 6.72 -26.69
CA LYS A 39 19.68 6.99 -26.43
C LYS A 39 19.90 7.87 -25.21
N ASN A 40 18.95 8.74 -24.88
CA ASN A 40 19.06 9.69 -23.75
C ASN A 40 18.24 9.25 -22.52
N GLY A 41 17.75 8.02 -22.47
CA GLY A 41 17.10 7.46 -21.31
C GLY A 41 15.68 7.98 -21.01
N TRP A 42 15.07 8.71 -21.93
CA TRP A 42 13.68 9.21 -21.80
C TRP A 42 12.64 8.16 -22.20
N LEU A 43 13.03 7.15 -22.97
CA LEU A 43 12.21 5.99 -23.30
C LEU A 43 12.89 4.72 -22.82
N THR A 44 12.12 3.82 -22.24
CA THR A 44 12.54 2.47 -21.84
C THR A 44 11.67 1.46 -22.60
N PRO A 45 12.27 0.44 -23.25
CA PRO A 45 11.47 -0.62 -23.89
C PRO A 45 10.68 -1.41 -22.85
N VAL A 46 9.38 -1.63 -23.09
CA VAL A 46 8.53 -2.55 -22.34
C VAL A 46 8.55 -3.93 -22.99
N ILE A 47 8.08 -3.99 -24.23
CA ILE A 47 8.20 -5.12 -25.16
C ILE A 47 8.40 -4.58 -26.56
N ARG A 48 8.57 -5.46 -27.55
CA ARG A 48 8.71 -5.04 -28.95
C ARG A 48 7.52 -4.18 -29.40
N GLY A 49 7.80 -2.96 -29.79
CA GLY A 49 6.79 -1.99 -30.26
C GLY A 49 6.17 -1.13 -29.18
N TRP A 50 6.49 -1.35 -27.91
CA TRP A 50 5.94 -0.61 -26.77
C TRP A 50 7.03 -0.04 -25.88
N TYR A 51 6.85 1.19 -25.45
CA TYR A 51 7.81 1.95 -24.67
C TYR A 51 7.14 2.63 -23.49
N LEU A 52 7.91 2.81 -22.42
CA LEU A 52 7.57 3.61 -21.25
C LEU A 52 8.32 4.93 -21.34
N LEU A 53 7.61 6.05 -21.25
CA LEU A 53 8.18 7.39 -21.12
C LEU A 53 8.54 7.59 -19.65
N GLY A 54 9.79 7.93 -19.39
CA GLY A 54 10.30 8.14 -18.06
C GLY A 54 11.33 9.25 -18.00
N HIS A 55 11.86 9.52 -16.81
CA HIS A 55 12.96 10.46 -16.61
C HIS A 55 14.29 9.69 -16.55
N PRO A 56 15.37 10.19 -17.19
CA PRO A 56 16.67 9.50 -17.18
C PRO A 56 17.23 9.20 -15.79
N GLU A 57 16.96 10.06 -14.81
CA GLU A 57 17.37 9.86 -13.41
C GLU A 57 16.57 8.79 -12.69
N GLY A 58 15.42 8.38 -13.24
CA GLY A 58 14.56 7.33 -12.71
C GLY A 58 14.81 5.94 -13.33
N GLN A 59 15.89 5.74 -14.06
CA GLN A 59 16.21 4.43 -14.63
C GLN A 59 16.47 3.40 -13.52
N GLY A 60 15.73 2.29 -13.60
CA GLY A 60 15.78 1.23 -12.58
C GLY A 60 14.74 1.36 -11.46
N GLU A 61 13.95 2.41 -11.43
CA GLU A 61 12.85 2.57 -10.46
C GLU A 61 11.56 1.89 -10.93
N THR A 62 10.90 1.23 -10.01
CA THR A 62 9.65 0.49 -10.27
C THR A 62 8.44 1.41 -10.43
N THR A 63 8.46 2.59 -9.80
CA THR A 63 7.33 3.53 -9.69
C THR A 63 6.70 3.86 -11.04
N GLN A 64 7.51 4.21 -12.05
CA GLN A 64 7.00 4.58 -13.37
C GLN A 64 6.31 3.42 -14.08
N TRP A 65 6.86 2.20 -13.95
CA TRP A 65 6.27 1.00 -14.52
C TRP A 65 4.96 0.62 -13.84
N TYR A 66 4.94 0.60 -12.51
CA TYR A 66 3.73 0.23 -11.77
C TYR A 66 2.59 1.25 -11.97
N ALA A 67 2.92 2.53 -12.09
CA ALA A 67 1.95 3.57 -12.45
C ALA A 67 1.32 3.35 -13.83
N SER A 68 2.06 2.78 -14.76
CA SER A 68 1.65 2.60 -16.16
C SER A 68 1.19 1.18 -16.48
N TYR A 69 1.34 0.23 -15.56
CA TYR A 69 1.14 -1.19 -15.78
C TYR A 69 -0.26 -1.53 -16.30
N TRP A 70 -1.29 -1.12 -15.59
CA TRP A 70 -2.66 -1.46 -15.97
C TRP A 70 -3.11 -0.76 -17.25
N HIS A 71 -2.56 0.43 -17.53
CA HIS A 71 -2.78 1.07 -18.82
C HIS A 71 -2.13 0.28 -19.96
N PHE A 72 -0.87 -0.14 -19.78
CA PHE A 72 -0.19 -1.01 -20.74
C PHE A 72 -0.98 -2.30 -21.00
N VAL A 73 -1.40 -2.98 -19.95
CA VAL A 73 -2.18 -4.24 -20.05
C VAL A 73 -3.45 -4.03 -20.86
N ARG A 74 -4.22 -2.98 -20.56
CA ARG A 74 -5.46 -2.66 -21.28
C ARG A 74 -5.23 -2.44 -22.77
N GLU A 75 -4.29 -1.58 -23.11
CA GLU A 75 -4.00 -1.25 -24.51
C GLU A 75 -3.43 -2.46 -25.27
N TYR A 76 -2.51 -3.19 -24.65
CA TYR A 76 -1.89 -4.37 -25.23
C TYR A 76 -2.90 -5.50 -25.49
N LEU A 77 -3.76 -5.83 -24.53
CA LEU A 77 -4.75 -6.89 -24.68
C LEU A 77 -5.82 -6.51 -25.71
N SER A 78 -6.26 -5.24 -25.70
CA SER A 78 -7.20 -4.71 -26.68
C SER A 78 -6.64 -4.78 -28.11
N GLU A 79 -5.38 -4.36 -28.32
CA GLU A 79 -4.73 -4.43 -29.63
C GLU A 79 -4.55 -5.87 -30.11
N ARG A 80 -4.12 -6.76 -29.21
CA ARG A 80 -3.75 -8.13 -29.57
C ARG A 80 -4.95 -9.07 -29.76
N TYR A 81 -5.96 -8.93 -28.92
CA TYR A 81 -7.08 -9.89 -28.85
C TYR A 81 -8.45 -9.25 -29.12
N GLY A 82 -8.54 -7.91 -29.20
CA GLY A 82 -9.83 -7.20 -29.29
C GLY A 82 -10.72 -7.50 -28.09
N ALA A 83 -11.92 -8.04 -28.35
CA ALA A 83 -12.83 -8.51 -27.31
C ALA A 83 -12.70 -10.03 -27.02
N ASN A 84 -11.75 -10.74 -27.65
CA ASN A 84 -11.66 -12.21 -27.61
C ASN A 84 -10.69 -12.69 -26.52
N TYR A 85 -10.74 -12.07 -25.35
CA TYR A 85 -9.98 -12.47 -24.16
C TYR A 85 -10.79 -12.25 -22.89
N CYS A 86 -10.32 -12.83 -21.80
CA CYS A 86 -10.79 -12.59 -20.45
C CYS A 86 -9.63 -12.82 -19.49
N LEU A 87 -9.55 -12.10 -18.38
CA LEU A 87 -8.61 -12.45 -17.33
C LEU A 87 -8.99 -13.80 -16.70
N SER A 88 -8.01 -14.49 -16.09
CA SER A 88 -8.28 -15.70 -15.31
C SER A 88 -9.22 -15.40 -14.15
N PRO A 89 -9.83 -16.42 -13.51
CA PRO A 89 -10.64 -16.22 -12.32
C PRO A 89 -9.92 -15.41 -11.24
N GLU A 90 -8.71 -15.80 -10.87
CA GLU A 90 -7.90 -15.13 -9.86
C GLU A 90 -7.59 -13.69 -10.26
N SER A 91 -7.09 -13.47 -11.48
CA SER A 91 -6.78 -12.11 -11.97
C SER A 91 -8.01 -11.22 -12.14
N SER A 92 -9.20 -11.81 -12.39
CA SER A 92 -10.47 -11.07 -12.40
C SER A 92 -10.84 -10.62 -10.97
N LEU A 93 -10.69 -11.51 -9.98
CA LEU A 93 -10.94 -11.16 -8.58
C LEU A 93 -9.99 -10.06 -8.08
N ASP A 94 -8.73 -10.08 -8.50
CA ASP A 94 -7.76 -9.03 -8.15
C ASP A 94 -8.27 -7.64 -8.55
N LEU A 95 -8.88 -7.50 -9.73
CA LEU A 95 -9.44 -6.21 -10.17
C LEU A 95 -10.70 -5.81 -9.39
N PHE A 96 -11.57 -6.75 -9.01
CA PHE A 96 -12.74 -6.43 -8.15
C PHE A 96 -12.33 -6.05 -6.73
N LEU A 97 -11.23 -6.60 -6.26
CA LEU A 97 -10.66 -6.29 -4.96
C LEU A 97 -9.83 -5.01 -4.97
N ASP A 98 -9.75 -4.34 -6.14
CA ASP A 98 -8.87 -3.19 -6.34
C ASP A 98 -7.46 -3.47 -5.75
N GLN A 99 -6.87 -4.62 -6.13
CA GLN A 99 -5.55 -5.01 -5.65
C GLN A 99 -4.51 -3.94 -6.02
N ASN A 100 -3.88 -3.38 -5.01
CA ASN A 100 -2.90 -2.32 -5.19
C ASN A 100 -1.52 -2.83 -5.62
N ASN A 101 -1.33 -4.15 -5.59
CA ASN A 101 -0.08 -4.76 -6.02
C ASN A 101 -0.13 -5.09 -7.50
N VAL A 102 0.91 -4.70 -8.24
CA VAL A 102 1.10 -5.16 -9.61
C VAL A 102 1.46 -6.65 -9.55
N PRO A 103 0.69 -7.54 -10.21
CA PRO A 103 0.93 -8.97 -10.11
C PRO A 103 2.25 -9.36 -10.76
N LYS A 104 2.99 -10.30 -10.15
CA LYS A 104 4.21 -10.85 -10.77
C LYS A 104 3.90 -11.53 -12.10
N GLN A 105 2.72 -12.14 -12.22
CA GLN A 105 2.24 -12.73 -13.46
C GLN A 105 0.74 -12.51 -13.60
N LEU A 106 0.35 -11.80 -14.66
CA LEU A 106 -1.05 -11.65 -15.05
C LEU A 106 -1.46 -12.81 -15.95
N MET A 107 -2.56 -13.48 -15.60
CA MET A 107 -3.06 -14.64 -16.32
C MET A 107 -4.25 -14.25 -17.21
N VAL A 108 -4.17 -14.57 -18.51
CA VAL A 108 -5.17 -14.22 -19.54
C VAL A 108 -5.62 -15.46 -20.28
N ILE A 109 -6.92 -15.61 -20.45
CA ILE A 109 -7.55 -16.60 -21.36
C ILE A 109 -7.81 -15.89 -22.69
N ALA A 110 -7.38 -16.46 -23.80
CA ALA A 110 -7.65 -15.91 -25.13
C ALA A 110 -8.21 -17.00 -26.05
N SER A 111 -9.13 -16.64 -26.96
CA SER A 111 -9.72 -17.60 -27.89
C SER A 111 -8.81 -17.97 -29.05
N MET A 112 -7.73 -17.20 -29.25
CA MET A 112 -6.77 -17.38 -30.37
C MET A 112 -5.34 -17.06 -29.92
N GLY A 113 -4.37 -17.52 -30.68
CA GLY A 113 -2.94 -17.37 -30.43
C GLY A 113 -2.33 -18.67 -29.94
N GLY A 114 -1.17 -18.61 -29.30
CA GLY A 114 -0.50 -19.74 -28.65
C GLY A 114 -0.34 -19.48 -27.17
N HIS A 115 -0.06 -20.53 -26.39
CA HIS A 115 0.40 -20.37 -25.02
C HIS A 115 1.69 -19.54 -25.02
N SER A 116 1.66 -18.35 -24.45
CA SER A 116 2.80 -17.43 -24.49
C SER A 116 2.99 -16.69 -23.17
N LYS A 117 4.23 -16.72 -22.70
CA LYS A 117 4.69 -15.85 -21.63
C LYS A 117 5.37 -14.63 -22.24
N ILE A 118 5.04 -13.47 -21.75
CA ILE A 118 5.66 -12.20 -22.10
C ILE A 118 6.27 -11.64 -20.83
N ASP A 119 7.59 -11.56 -20.82
CA ASP A 119 8.30 -10.91 -19.72
C ASP A 119 8.19 -9.39 -19.86
N LEU A 120 7.86 -8.73 -18.76
CA LEU A 120 7.63 -7.30 -18.64
C LEU A 120 8.66 -6.70 -17.66
N PRO A 121 8.82 -5.38 -17.61
CA PRO A 121 9.77 -4.74 -16.72
C PRO A 121 9.61 -5.15 -15.24
N HIS A 122 10.70 -5.06 -14.48
CA HIS A 122 10.75 -5.27 -13.03
C HIS A 122 10.23 -6.65 -12.55
N GLY A 123 10.47 -7.69 -13.34
CA GLY A 123 10.10 -9.07 -12.99
C GLY A 123 8.62 -9.38 -13.09
N THR A 124 7.83 -8.49 -13.68
CA THR A 124 6.42 -8.76 -14.00
C THR A 124 6.31 -9.56 -15.29
N SER A 125 5.18 -10.21 -15.53
CA SER A 125 4.94 -10.96 -16.75
C SER A 125 3.43 -11.09 -17.04
N LEU A 126 3.10 -11.33 -18.32
CA LEU A 126 1.77 -11.70 -18.76
C LEU A 126 1.83 -13.10 -19.36
N PHE A 127 0.95 -13.99 -18.93
CA PHE A 127 0.81 -15.31 -19.53
C PHE A 127 -0.59 -15.46 -20.14
N ALA A 128 -0.62 -15.60 -21.46
CA ALA A 128 -1.85 -15.89 -22.19
C ALA A 128 -1.89 -17.37 -22.55
N TRP A 129 -3.01 -18.03 -22.24
CA TRP A 129 -3.27 -19.37 -22.73
C TRP A 129 -4.51 -19.41 -23.62
N VAL A 130 -4.50 -20.32 -24.58
CA VAL A 130 -5.67 -20.55 -25.44
C VAL A 130 -6.68 -21.39 -24.69
N GLY A 131 -7.91 -20.93 -24.61
CA GLY A 131 -9.00 -21.60 -23.94
C GLY A 131 -10.35 -20.96 -24.28
N ASP A 132 -11.40 -21.57 -23.71
CA ASP A 132 -12.75 -21.07 -23.88
C ASP A 132 -12.92 -19.76 -23.09
N VAL A 133 -13.04 -18.68 -23.84
CA VAL A 133 -13.32 -17.35 -23.28
C VAL A 133 -14.80 -17.31 -22.90
N PRO A 134 -15.15 -17.02 -21.64
CA PRO A 134 -16.54 -16.97 -21.23
C PRO A 134 -17.37 -15.98 -22.05
N GLU A 135 -18.61 -16.32 -22.38
CA GLU A 135 -19.53 -15.40 -23.07
C GLU A 135 -19.95 -14.27 -22.12
N ASP A 136 -20.30 -14.62 -20.88
CA ASP A 136 -20.59 -13.66 -19.82
C ASP A 136 -19.29 -13.04 -19.32
N ARG A 137 -18.98 -11.89 -19.86
CA ARG A 137 -17.83 -11.07 -19.45
C ARG A 137 -18.31 -9.67 -19.10
N GLU A 138 -17.57 -9.01 -18.25
CA GLU A 138 -17.79 -7.61 -17.96
C GLU A 138 -16.50 -6.80 -18.10
N MET A 139 -16.65 -5.49 -18.16
CA MET A 139 -15.53 -4.58 -18.34
C MET A 139 -15.24 -3.88 -17.02
N THR A 140 -14.08 -4.16 -16.45
CA THR A 140 -13.58 -3.50 -15.24
C THR A 140 -12.31 -2.75 -15.56
N GLN A 141 -12.28 -1.45 -15.32
CA GLN A 141 -11.15 -0.56 -15.65
C GLN A 141 -10.68 -0.66 -17.12
N GLY A 142 -11.60 -0.97 -18.04
CA GLY A 142 -11.32 -1.13 -19.46
C GLY A 142 -10.69 -2.49 -19.84
N ILE A 143 -10.73 -3.48 -18.95
CA ILE A 143 -10.21 -4.83 -19.15
C ILE A 143 -11.35 -5.84 -19.04
N GLN A 144 -11.38 -6.85 -19.93
CA GLN A 144 -12.38 -7.92 -19.92
C GLN A 144 -12.10 -8.88 -18.75
N VAL A 145 -13.07 -9.02 -17.84
CA VAL A 145 -12.99 -9.89 -16.67
C VAL A 145 -14.18 -10.85 -16.59
N MET A 146 -14.06 -11.92 -15.85
CA MET A 146 -15.20 -12.74 -15.45
C MET A 146 -16.06 -11.96 -14.44
N PRO A 147 -17.40 -12.06 -14.47
CA PRO A 147 -18.24 -11.56 -13.38
C PRO A 147 -17.78 -12.10 -12.02
N LEU A 148 -17.97 -11.32 -10.96
CA LEU A 148 -17.44 -11.61 -9.63
C LEU A 148 -17.77 -13.03 -9.16
N GLU A 149 -19.04 -13.41 -9.23
CA GLU A 149 -19.50 -14.72 -8.74
C GLU A 149 -19.01 -15.89 -9.62
N MET A 150 -18.91 -15.68 -10.92
CA MET A 150 -18.33 -16.65 -11.85
C MET A 150 -16.83 -16.85 -11.52
N ALA A 151 -16.09 -15.78 -11.37
CA ALA A 151 -14.67 -15.82 -11.02
C ALA A 151 -14.48 -16.57 -9.68
N LEU A 152 -15.25 -16.21 -8.64
CA LEU A 152 -15.20 -16.83 -7.32
C LEU A 152 -15.51 -18.34 -7.38
N CYS A 153 -16.45 -18.75 -8.21
CA CYS A 153 -16.76 -20.16 -8.42
C CYS A 153 -15.64 -20.93 -9.14
N ARG A 154 -14.90 -20.26 -10.03
CA ARG A 154 -13.88 -20.88 -10.89
C ARG A 154 -12.46 -20.83 -10.32
N VAL A 155 -12.19 -20.05 -9.29
CA VAL A 155 -10.85 -20.04 -8.65
C VAL A 155 -10.47 -21.41 -8.13
N SER A 156 -9.15 -21.68 -8.16
CA SER A 156 -8.60 -22.89 -7.56
C SER A 156 -8.92 -22.94 -6.04
N PRO A 157 -9.19 -24.12 -5.46
CA PRO A 157 -9.28 -24.26 -4.00
C PRO A 157 -8.06 -23.76 -3.24
N THR A 158 -6.91 -23.67 -3.89
CA THR A 158 -5.69 -23.12 -3.30
C THR A 158 -5.78 -21.60 -3.05
N PHE A 159 -6.63 -20.88 -3.78
CA PHE A 159 -6.88 -19.45 -3.56
C PHE A 159 -7.26 -19.13 -2.10
N TYR A 160 -8.20 -19.88 -1.54
CA TYR A 160 -8.66 -19.71 -0.14
C TYR A 160 -7.58 -19.95 0.91
N ARG A 161 -6.51 -20.66 0.55
CA ARG A 161 -5.38 -20.98 1.44
C ARG A 161 -4.24 -19.99 1.30
N HIS A 162 -3.99 -19.53 0.06
CA HIS A 162 -2.88 -18.62 -0.24
C HIS A 162 -3.24 -17.17 0.01
N ASP A 163 -4.50 -16.79 -0.22
CA ASP A 163 -5.01 -15.44 0.04
C ASP A 163 -6.38 -15.48 0.73
N PRO A 164 -6.42 -15.89 2.01
CA PRO A 164 -7.67 -15.98 2.77
C PRO A 164 -8.34 -14.60 2.97
N ILE A 165 -7.56 -13.51 2.99
CA ILE A 165 -8.09 -12.14 3.09
C ILE A 165 -8.97 -11.83 1.87
N SER A 166 -8.42 -11.97 0.68
CA SER A 166 -9.15 -11.72 -0.57
C SER A 166 -10.34 -12.65 -0.71
N ALA A 167 -10.18 -13.93 -0.38
CA ALA A 167 -11.26 -14.90 -0.42
C ALA A 167 -12.44 -14.51 0.50
N GLU A 168 -12.18 -14.09 1.73
CA GLU A 168 -13.23 -13.64 2.65
C GLU A 168 -13.89 -12.34 2.19
N ILE A 169 -13.13 -11.36 1.69
CA ILE A 169 -13.68 -10.11 1.15
C ILE A 169 -14.60 -10.40 -0.04
N VAL A 170 -14.17 -11.21 -1.01
CA VAL A 170 -14.96 -11.55 -2.20
C VAL A 170 -16.25 -12.27 -1.84
N LEU A 171 -16.21 -13.26 -0.91
CA LEU A 171 -17.41 -13.94 -0.43
C LEU A 171 -18.43 -12.96 0.17
N ARG A 172 -17.97 -11.96 0.91
CA ARG A 172 -18.85 -10.94 1.51
C ARG A 172 -19.37 -9.93 0.50
N MET A 173 -18.69 -9.74 -0.63
CA MET A 173 -19.12 -8.88 -1.74
C MET A 173 -20.10 -9.60 -2.67
N ALA A 174 -19.90 -10.89 -2.90
CA ALA A 174 -20.66 -11.68 -3.86
C ALA A 174 -22.14 -11.86 -3.46
N SER A 175 -22.98 -12.05 -4.49
CA SER A 175 -24.40 -12.39 -4.30
C SER A 175 -24.58 -13.90 -4.18
N PRO A 176 -25.02 -14.45 -3.02
CA PRO A 176 -25.30 -15.87 -2.87
C PRO A 176 -26.32 -16.41 -3.88
N ALA A 177 -27.32 -15.58 -4.25
CA ALA A 177 -28.32 -15.95 -5.25
C ALA A 177 -27.73 -16.04 -6.67
N ALA A 178 -26.76 -15.21 -7.02
CA ALA A 178 -26.08 -15.30 -8.30
C ALA A 178 -25.13 -16.52 -8.35
N ILE A 179 -24.45 -16.81 -7.25
CA ILE A 179 -23.66 -18.04 -7.08
C ILE A 179 -24.57 -19.26 -7.26
N ALA A 180 -25.72 -19.31 -6.58
CA ALA A 180 -26.67 -20.39 -6.67
C ALA A 180 -27.13 -20.65 -8.12
N ARG A 181 -27.51 -19.59 -8.85
CA ARG A 181 -27.86 -19.71 -10.29
C ARG A 181 -26.71 -20.31 -11.10
N TYR A 182 -25.51 -19.76 -10.96
CA TYR A 182 -24.34 -20.20 -11.72
C TYR A 182 -24.04 -21.70 -11.49
N VAL A 183 -24.03 -22.16 -10.23
CA VAL A 183 -23.68 -23.55 -9.92
C VAL A 183 -24.79 -24.54 -10.28
N VAL A 184 -26.06 -24.14 -10.20
CA VAL A 184 -27.21 -24.98 -10.56
C VAL A 184 -27.36 -25.15 -12.06
N ASP A 185 -27.27 -24.03 -12.81
CA ASP A 185 -27.39 -24.04 -14.26
C ASP A 185 -26.23 -24.79 -14.93
N GLY A 186 -25.03 -24.68 -14.38
CA GLY A 186 -23.85 -25.40 -14.85
C GLY A 186 -23.71 -26.83 -14.32
N GLY A 187 -24.57 -27.30 -13.41
CA GLY A 187 -24.45 -28.63 -12.80
C GLY A 187 -23.21 -28.79 -11.89
N HIS A 188 -22.70 -27.72 -11.31
CA HIS A 188 -21.43 -27.66 -10.59
C HIS A 188 -21.55 -28.03 -9.09
N SER A 189 -21.99 -29.26 -8.77
CA SER A 189 -22.24 -29.69 -7.39
C SER A 189 -21.03 -29.65 -6.45
N VAL A 190 -19.82 -29.87 -6.97
CA VAL A 190 -18.57 -29.77 -6.20
C VAL A 190 -18.26 -28.32 -5.81
N ILE A 191 -18.48 -27.38 -6.76
CA ILE A 191 -18.32 -25.95 -6.51
C ILE A 191 -19.37 -25.49 -5.50
N ALA A 192 -20.63 -25.92 -5.68
CA ALA A 192 -21.71 -25.63 -4.73
C ALA A 192 -21.35 -26.05 -3.30
N GLY A 193 -20.84 -27.29 -3.12
CA GLY A 193 -20.39 -27.77 -1.81
C GLY A 193 -19.26 -26.96 -1.20
N ARG A 194 -18.34 -26.46 -2.02
CA ARG A 194 -17.28 -25.56 -1.58
C ARG A 194 -17.82 -24.19 -1.15
N MET A 195 -18.75 -23.61 -1.90
CA MET A 195 -19.36 -22.31 -1.57
C MET A 195 -20.19 -22.39 -0.27
N VAL A 196 -20.99 -23.47 -0.12
CA VAL A 196 -21.73 -23.71 1.13
C VAL A 196 -20.78 -23.81 2.33
N GLY A 197 -19.71 -24.61 2.22
CA GLY A 197 -18.73 -24.73 3.29
C GLY A 197 -17.96 -23.44 3.58
N ALA A 198 -17.71 -22.62 2.55
CA ALA A 198 -17.09 -21.32 2.72
C ALA A 198 -18.00 -20.35 3.50
N TYR A 199 -19.29 -20.23 3.14
CA TYR A 199 -20.23 -19.36 3.85
C TYR A 199 -20.51 -19.83 5.28
N ARG A 200 -20.60 -21.14 5.51
CA ARG A 200 -20.72 -21.68 6.88
C ARG A 200 -19.50 -21.40 7.75
N PHE A 201 -18.31 -21.43 7.16
CA PHE A 201 -17.10 -21.01 7.86
C PHE A 201 -17.17 -19.53 8.28
N LEU A 202 -17.86 -18.68 7.49
CA LEU A 202 -18.08 -17.26 7.82
C LEU A 202 -19.27 -17.01 8.76
N ASP A 203 -19.93 -18.07 9.27
CA ASP A 203 -21.20 -18.01 10.03
C ASP A 203 -22.36 -17.36 9.25
N ASP A 204 -22.32 -17.38 7.91
CA ASP A 204 -23.42 -16.92 7.07
C ASP A 204 -24.28 -18.09 6.58
N GLU A 205 -25.10 -18.61 7.49
CA GLU A 205 -26.00 -19.72 7.20
C GLU A 205 -27.05 -19.35 6.14
N THR A 206 -27.48 -18.10 6.10
CA THR A 206 -28.44 -17.62 5.10
C THR A 206 -27.89 -17.73 3.67
N ALA A 207 -26.63 -17.32 3.47
CA ALA A 207 -25.95 -17.46 2.19
C ALA A 207 -25.72 -18.93 1.84
N ALA A 208 -25.31 -19.77 2.81
CA ALA A 208 -25.11 -21.20 2.63
C ALA A 208 -26.41 -21.90 2.18
N GLU A 209 -27.52 -21.66 2.86
CA GLU A 209 -28.83 -22.21 2.52
C GLU A 209 -29.36 -21.70 1.18
N THR A 210 -29.10 -20.45 0.82
CA THR A 210 -29.46 -19.90 -0.50
C THR A 210 -28.84 -20.71 -1.64
N ILE A 211 -27.62 -21.24 -1.44
CA ILE A 211 -26.91 -22.06 -2.43
C ILE A 211 -27.32 -23.55 -2.34
N ALA A 212 -27.55 -24.07 -1.14
CA ALA A 212 -27.86 -25.48 -0.92
C ALA A 212 -29.29 -25.88 -1.31
N THR A 213 -30.27 -25.00 -1.03
CA THR A 213 -31.69 -25.27 -1.21
C THR A 213 -32.08 -25.72 -2.63
N PRO A 214 -31.63 -25.13 -3.72
CA PRO A 214 -31.97 -25.58 -5.07
C PRO A 214 -31.55 -27.01 -5.36
N TYR A 215 -30.42 -27.47 -4.83
CA TYR A 215 -29.98 -28.87 -4.96
C TYR A 215 -30.85 -29.81 -4.16
N ALA A 216 -31.22 -29.46 -2.94
CA ALA A 216 -32.15 -30.23 -2.11
C ALA A 216 -33.53 -30.39 -2.79
N VAL A 217 -34.04 -29.31 -3.42
CA VAL A 217 -35.30 -29.37 -4.19
C VAL A 217 -35.21 -30.29 -5.40
N LYS A 218 -34.05 -30.35 -6.07
CA LYS A 218 -33.78 -31.31 -7.15
C LYS A 218 -33.61 -32.77 -6.66
N GLY A 219 -33.53 -33.00 -5.33
CA GLY A 219 -33.19 -34.30 -4.76
C GLY A 219 -31.71 -34.69 -4.89
N GLU A 220 -30.86 -33.71 -5.24
CA GLU A 220 -29.44 -33.90 -5.37
C GLU A 220 -28.72 -33.61 -4.05
N ARG A 221 -27.67 -34.38 -3.75
CA ARG A 221 -26.82 -34.15 -2.57
C ARG A 221 -25.54 -33.44 -2.98
N ILE A 222 -25.24 -32.33 -2.33
CA ILE A 222 -23.94 -31.65 -2.41
C ILE A 222 -23.05 -32.11 -1.26
N ARG A 223 -21.77 -32.34 -1.54
CA ARG A 223 -20.76 -32.60 -0.51
C ARG A 223 -20.13 -31.30 -0.08
N GLU A 224 -20.51 -30.87 1.10
CA GLU A 224 -19.91 -29.65 1.71
C GLU A 224 -18.42 -29.84 2.00
N THR A 225 -17.63 -28.83 1.69
CA THR A 225 -16.18 -28.76 1.96
C THR A 225 -15.78 -27.34 2.33
N ASN A 226 -15.19 -27.16 3.50
CA ASN A 226 -14.59 -25.88 3.87
C ASN A 226 -13.25 -25.70 3.11
N PRO A 227 -13.09 -24.67 2.27
CA PRO A 227 -11.86 -24.43 1.54
C PRO A 227 -10.77 -23.71 2.37
N PHE A 228 -11.14 -23.08 3.49
CA PHE A 228 -10.21 -22.35 4.34
C PHE A 228 -9.38 -23.30 5.22
N THR A 229 -8.15 -22.87 5.56
CA THR A 229 -7.28 -23.55 6.53
C THR A 229 -7.14 -22.77 7.84
N THR A 230 -7.59 -21.54 7.87
CA THR A 230 -7.65 -20.71 9.08
C THR A 230 -8.68 -21.28 10.07
N LYS A 231 -8.41 -21.14 11.37
CA LYS A 231 -9.30 -21.70 12.40
C LYS A 231 -10.62 -20.92 12.56
N ARG A 232 -10.64 -19.66 12.17
CA ARG A 232 -11.79 -18.75 12.27
C ARG A 232 -11.69 -17.65 11.21
N PRO A 233 -12.82 -17.01 10.86
CA PRO A 233 -12.85 -15.88 9.94
C PRO A 233 -11.99 -14.72 10.44
N LEU A 234 -11.34 -14.02 9.51
CA LEU A 234 -10.48 -12.87 9.81
C LEU A 234 -11.28 -11.64 10.25
N PHE A 235 -12.48 -11.45 9.71
CA PHE A 235 -13.37 -10.34 10.07
C PHE A 235 -14.32 -10.63 11.24
N GLY A 236 -14.21 -11.81 11.86
CA GLY A 236 -15.17 -12.28 12.87
C GLY A 236 -16.53 -12.69 12.28
N HIS A 237 -17.36 -13.28 13.13
CA HIS A 237 -18.62 -13.92 12.70
C HIS A 237 -19.75 -12.95 12.32
N HIS A 238 -19.69 -11.70 12.76
CA HIS A 238 -20.76 -10.71 12.55
C HIS A 238 -20.34 -9.52 11.66
N ALA A 239 -19.27 -9.66 10.87
CA ALA A 239 -18.85 -8.59 10.01
C ALA A 239 -19.88 -8.33 8.91
N THR A 240 -20.41 -7.12 8.88
CA THR A 240 -21.27 -6.62 7.81
C THR A 240 -20.48 -6.53 6.50
N ARG A 241 -21.20 -6.45 5.37
CA ARG A 241 -20.59 -6.21 4.06
C ARG A 241 -19.65 -5.00 4.14
N PRO A 242 -18.38 -5.14 3.76
CA PRO A 242 -17.43 -4.03 3.84
C PRO A 242 -17.87 -2.88 2.93
N ARG A 243 -17.70 -1.63 3.39
CA ARG A 243 -18.01 -0.44 2.59
C ARG A 243 -17.12 -0.34 1.35
N SER A 244 -15.84 -0.68 1.52
CA SER A 244 -14.89 -0.78 0.42
C SER A 244 -13.93 -1.96 0.62
N PRO A 245 -13.40 -2.57 -0.48
CA PRO A 245 -12.39 -3.63 -0.38
C PRO A 245 -11.13 -3.18 0.35
N TYR A 246 -10.74 -1.91 0.20
CA TYR A 246 -9.56 -1.34 0.85
C TYR A 246 -9.72 -1.24 2.37
N ALA A 247 -10.85 -0.74 2.86
CA ALA A 247 -11.15 -0.68 4.28
C ALA A 247 -11.20 -2.08 4.90
N ALA A 248 -11.82 -3.03 4.20
CA ALA A 248 -11.84 -4.44 4.61
C ALA A 248 -10.43 -5.01 4.71
N ARG A 249 -9.57 -4.73 3.75
CA ARG A 249 -8.18 -5.21 3.74
C ARG A 249 -7.38 -4.68 4.92
N VAL A 250 -7.52 -3.39 5.29
CA VAL A 250 -6.88 -2.82 6.48
C VAL A 250 -7.26 -3.60 7.73
N ALA A 251 -8.55 -3.84 7.95
CA ALA A 251 -9.03 -4.60 9.10
C ALA A 251 -8.52 -6.06 9.09
N ALA A 252 -8.51 -6.70 7.93
CA ALA A 252 -8.02 -8.07 7.78
C ALA A 252 -6.52 -8.19 8.01
N LEU A 253 -5.72 -7.28 7.46
CA LEU A 253 -4.27 -7.23 7.69
C LEU A 253 -3.95 -7.04 9.16
N TRP A 254 -4.70 -6.15 9.85
CA TRP A 254 -4.56 -5.95 11.29
C TRP A 254 -4.76 -7.26 12.06
N GLN A 255 -5.85 -7.96 11.80
CA GLN A 255 -6.17 -9.22 12.48
C GLN A 255 -5.17 -10.33 12.17
N GLN A 256 -4.78 -10.48 10.91
CA GLN A 256 -3.84 -11.51 10.48
C GLN A 256 -2.44 -11.33 11.08
N MET A 257 -1.97 -10.08 11.15
CA MET A 257 -0.61 -9.78 11.61
C MET A 257 -0.50 -9.62 13.13
N ARG A 258 -1.63 -9.41 13.81
CA ARG A 258 -1.69 -9.16 15.25
C ARG A 258 -0.95 -10.21 16.08
N GLU A 259 -1.24 -11.48 15.85
CA GLU A 259 -0.62 -12.59 16.59
C GLU A 259 0.89 -12.71 16.31
N GLN A 260 1.34 -12.35 15.10
CA GLN A 260 2.76 -12.35 14.76
C GLN A 260 3.52 -11.28 15.55
N VAL A 261 2.90 -10.12 15.79
CA VAL A 261 3.49 -9.07 16.62
C VAL A 261 3.58 -9.52 18.06
N ILE A 262 2.48 -9.99 18.65
CA ILE A 262 2.43 -10.43 20.06
C ILE A 262 3.44 -11.54 20.34
N ALA A 263 3.63 -12.47 19.41
CA ALA A 263 4.53 -13.60 19.61
C ALA A 263 6.02 -13.23 19.73
N VAL A 264 6.42 -12.05 19.22
CA VAL A 264 7.84 -11.65 19.11
C VAL A 264 8.16 -10.42 19.91
N PHE A 265 7.19 -9.49 20.04
CA PHE A 265 7.42 -8.21 20.69
C PHE A 265 7.56 -8.39 22.22
N PRO A 266 8.49 -7.68 22.90
CA PRO A 266 8.62 -7.78 24.34
C PRO A 266 7.36 -7.31 25.06
N GLU A 267 7.12 -7.84 26.26
CA GLU A 267 5.98 -7.44 27.10
C GLU A 267 6.04 -5.93 27.42
N ALA A 268 4.87 -5.30 27.47
CA ALA A 268 4.77 -3.87 27.72
C ALA A 268 5.21 -3.55 29.17
N PRO A 269 6.14 -2.59 29.36
CA PRO A 269 6.58 -2.19 30.70
C PRO A 269 5.47 -1.64 31.59
N GLY A 270 4.36 -1.22 30.98
CA GLY A 270 3.29 -0.50 31.64
C GLY A 270 3.52 1.03 31.65
N LEU A 271 2.46 1.77 31.89
CA LEU A 271 2.55 3.24 31.90
C LEU A 271 3.53 3.74 32.98
N PRO A 272 4.37 4.74 32.68
CA PRO A 272 5.35 5.25 33.60
C PRO A 272 4.66 5.94 34.81
N HIS A 273 5.19 5.74 36.00
CA HIS A 273 4.71 6.42 37.20
C HIS A 273 4.90 7.94 37.13
N ASP A 274 5.99 8.39 36.51
CA ASP A 274 6.30 9.80 36.26
C ASP A 274 6.27 10.12 34.77
N SER A 275 5.16 10.68 34.33
CA SER A 275 4.97 11.11 32.94
C SER A 275 5.95 12.22 32.56
N SER A 276 6.40 13.06 33.47
CA SER A 276 7.35 14.15 33.21
C SER A 276 8.73 13.57 32.92
N GLN A 277 9.17 12.59 33.70
CA GLN A 277 10.44 11.89 33.45
C GLN A 277 10.44 11.19 32.09
N TYR A 278 9.33 10.51 31.73
CA TYR A 278 9.19 9.87 30.46
C TYR A 278 9.28 10.87 29.29
N LEU A 279 8.59 12.01 29.39
CA LEU A 279 8.62 13.06 28.37
C LEU A 279 10.00 13.72 28.25
N ASN A 280 10.79 13.80 29.31
CA ASN A 280 12.17 14.26 29.23
C ASN A 280 13.06 13.25 28.50
N GLN A 281 12.90 11.95 28.73
CA GLN A 281 13.60 10.91 27.96
C GLN A 281 13.25 10.95 26.47
N VAL A 282 11.98 11.23 26.12
CA VAL A 282 11.58 11.45 24.73
C VAL A 282 12.29 12.65 24.13
N GLU A 283 12.40 13.77 24.88
CA GLU A 283 13.10 14.99 24.44
C GLU A 283 14.60 14.74 24.20
N GLU A 284 15.26 13.96 25.04
CA GLU A 284 16.67 13.59 24.92
C GLU A 284 16.95 12.82 23.62
N ARG A 285 15.97 12.05 23.12
CA ARG A 285 16.08 11.27 21.86
C ARG A 285 15.83 12.12 20.60
N TYR A 286 15.23 13.32 20.75
CA TYR A 286 14.83 14.15 19.61
C TYR A 286 15.92 14.37 18.56
N ARG A 287 17.14 14.74 18.98
CA ARG A 287 18.22 15.07 18.03
C ARG A 287 18.62 13.88 17.14
N PHE A 288 18.62 12.67 17.71
CA PHE A 288 18.94 11.44 16.99
C PHE A 288 17.80 11.07 16.07
N ASP A 289 16.57 11.10 16.58
CA ASP A 289 15.36 10.79 15.84
C ASP A 289 15.19 11.73 14.63
N ALA A 290 15.33 13.03 14.81
CA ALA A 290 15.26 14.01 13.75
C ALA A 290 16.33 13.78 12.68
N TYR A 291 17.59 13.52 13.08
CA TYR A 291 18.66 13.24 12.14
C TYR A 291 18.37 12.01 11.29
N HIS A 292 18.07 10.89 11.92
CA HIS A 292 17.85 9.64 11.21
C HIS A 292 16.55 9.64 10.39
N SER A 293 15.47 10.15 10.95
CA SER A 293 14.17 10.20 10.29
C SER A 293 14.20 11.07 9.02
N LEU A 294 14.88 12.21 9.06
CA LEU A 294 15.08 13.09 7.90
C LEU A 294 16.04 12.47 6.87
N SER A 295 17.11 11.83 7.34
CA SER A 295 18.09 11.18 6.45
C SER A 295 17.49 9.99 5.69
N ILE A 296 16.58 9.22 6.29
CA ILE A 296 15.83 8.14 5.61
C ILE A 296 15.07 8.69 4.40
N GLU A 297 14.47 9.88 4.54
CA GLU A 297 13.73 10.57 3.47
C GLU A 297 14.63 11.33 2.47
N GLY A 298 15.96 11.24 2.64
CA GLY A 298 16.93 11.82 1.71
C GLY A 298 17.27 13.29 1.98
N TYR A 299 16.83 13.87 3.12
CA TYR A 299 17.29 15.20 3.54
C TYR A 299 18.73 15.12 4.05
N GLN A 300 19.52 16.10 3.67
CA GLN A 300 20.91 16.24 4.14
C GLN A 300 20.94 17.16 5.36
N VAL A 301 20.83 16.58 6.54
CA VAL A 301 20.87 17.31 7.82
C VAL A 301 22.05 16.82 8.66
N ASN A 302 22.47 17.66 9.62
CA ASN A 302 23.46 17.29 10.62
C ASN A 302 22.97 17.68 12.02
N TYR A 303 23.63 17.18 13.04
CA TYR A 303 23.25 17.43 14.42
C TYR A 303 23.32 18.92 14.81
N ASP A 304 24.25 19.69 14.23
CA ASP A 304 24.38 21.12 14.51
C ASP A 304 23.16 21.90 13.98
N LEU A 305 22.74 21.63 12.75
CA LEU A 305 21.53 22.24 12.17
C LEU A 305 20.28 21.92 13.03
N ILE A 306 20.12 20.65 13.41
CA ILE A 306 18.99 20.19 14.22
C ILE A 306 18.98 20.91 15.56
N GLU A 307 20.15 21.04 16.21
CA GLU A 307 20.25 21.70 17.52
C GLU A 307 20.03 23.22 17.43
N ARG A 308 20.57 23.90 16.41
CA ARG A 308 20.29 25.33 16.16
C ARG A 308 18.80 25.59 15.95
N ILE A 309 18.11 24.70 15.21
CA ILE A 309 16.66 24.80 15.02
C ILE A 309 15.92 24.59 16.32
N ARG A 310 16.30 23.58 17.12
CA ARG A 310 15.69 23.30 18.42
C ARG A 310 15.80 24.50 19.37
N GLN A 311 16.95 25.17 19.37
CA GLN A 311 17.23 26.36 20.20
C GLN A 311 16.61 27.64 19.64
N GLY A 312 16.00 27.62 18.45
CA GLY A 312 15.48 28.81 17.77
C GLY A 312 16.57 29.75 17.22
N ALA A 313 17.81 29.29 17.15
CA ALA A 313 18.98 30.06 16.73
C ALA A 313 19.23 29.99 15.20
N TRP A 314 18.42 29.26 14.44
CA TRP A 314 18.54 29.20 12.98
C TRP A 314 17.97 30.46 12.33
N ASN A 315 18.77 31.09 11.45
CA ASN A 315 18.41 32.30 10.71
C ASN A 315 18.28 32.00 9.20
N PRO A 316 17.11 32.23 8.56
CA PRO A 316 16.92 32.01 7.13
C PRO A 316 17.73 32.95 6.23
N ASP A 317 18.20 34.10 6.78
CA ASP A 317 18.94 35.12 6.02
C ASP A 317 20.47 34.85 5.98
N GLU A 318 20.94 33.79 6.62
CA GLU A 318 22.32 33.34 6.47
C GLU A 318 22.54 32.74 5.07
N PRO A 319 23.68 33.10 4.38
CA PRO A 319 23.93 32.61 3.04
C PRO A 319 24.10 31.09 2.99
N GLY A 320 23.10 30.42 2.45
CA GLY A 320 23.05 29.01 2.12
C GLY A 320 22.26 28.79 0.83
N GLY A 321 22.66 27.87 -0.01
CA GLY A 321 21.95 27.59 -1.27
C GLY A 321 20.57 26.99 -1.05
N ASP A 322 19.75 26.91 -2.10
CA ASP A 322 18.38 26.36 -2.08
C ASP A 322 18.25 24.97 -1.41
N ARG A 323 19.30 24.13 -1.49
CA ARG A 323 19.36 22.83 -0.81
C ARG A 323 19.39 22.97 0.71
N ASP A 324 20.16 23.90 1.23
CA ASP A 324 20.28 24.13 2.67
C ASP A 324 18.98 24.68 3.24
N GLN A 325 18.31 25.56 2.50
CA GLN A 325 17.01 26.08 2.88
C GLN A 325 15.94 24.97 2.94
N ARG A 326 15.88 24.08 1.95
CA ARG A 326 14.97 22.92 1.94
C ARG A 326 15.22 21.98 3.13
N ASN A 327 16.48 21.67 3.41
CA ASN A 327 16.86 20.81 4.53
C ASN A 327 16.52 21.46 5.88
N ALA A 328 16.78 22.77 6.02
CA ALA A 328 16.45 23.52 7.22
C ALA A 328 14.93 23.63 7.44
N MET A 329 14.14 23.86 6.38
CA MET A 329 12.67 23.87 6.48
C MET A 329 12.13 22.51 6.90
N ALA A 330 12.68 21.41 6.34
CA ALA A 330 12.31 20.06 6.73
C ALA A 330 12.63 19.77 8.21
N ALA A 331 13.81 20.18 8.67
CA ALA A 331 14.21 20.03 10.07
C ALA A 331 13.35 20.89 11.02
N LYS A 332 13.01 22.11 10.63
CA LYS A 332 12.12 23.01 11.40
C LYS A 332 10.69 22.45 11.46
N GLY A 333 10.18 21.90 10.36
CA GLY A 333 8.89 21.23 10.32
C GLY A 333 8.88 19.99 11.19
N TYR A 334 9.94 19.20 11.15
CA TYR A 334 10.10 18.01 12.00
C TYR A 334 10.06 18.38 13.49
N HIS A 335 10.76 19.43 13.89
CA HIS A 335 10.74 19.94 15.28
C HIS A 335 9.31 20.35 15.70
N GLY A 336 8.62 21.12 14.87
CA GLY A 336 7.23 21.53 15.16
C GLY A 336 6.28 20.36 15.30
N ALA A 337 6.39 19.35 14.44
CA ALA A 337 5.62 18.13 14.50
C ALA A 337 5.97 17.30 15.77
N PHE A 338 7.26 17.18 16.09
CA PHE A 338 7.72 16.49 17.31
C PHE A 338 7.13 17.10 18.59
N LEU A 339 7.08 18.44 18.69
CA LEU A 339 6.45 19.11 19.84
C LEU A 339 4.95 18.78 19.94
N SER A 340 4.24 18.69 18.81
CA SER A 340 2.84 18.29 18.77
C SER A 340 2.67 16.82 19.17
N VAL A 341 3.53 15.94 18.69
CA VAL A 341 3.57 14.51 19.07
C VAL A 341 3.80 14.34 20.56
N ARG A 342 4.72 15.11 21.15
CA ARG A 342 4.99 15.09 22.59
C ARG A 342 3.75 15.50 23.43
N GLN A 343 2.93 16.44 22.92
CA GLN A 343 1.65 16.80 23.55
C GLN A 343 0.65 15.64 23.49
N SER A 344 0.56 14.95 22.36
CA SER A 344 -0.28 13.77 22.18
C SER A 344 0.13 12.63 23.11
N ILE A 345 1.43 12.37 23.24
CA ILE A 345 1.95 11.40 24.22
C ILE A 345 1.53 11.79 25.64
N SER A 346 1.66 13.07 26.01
CA SER A 346 1.22 13.56 27.33
C SER A 346 -0.28 13.31 27.57
N ALA A 347 -1.13 13.44 26.52
CA ALA A 347 -2.55 13.12 26.64
C ALA A 347 -2.79 11.61 26.87
N ILE A 348 -2.07 10.76 26.14
CA ILE A 348 -2.14 9.29 26.29
C ILE A 348 -1.70 8.86 27.69
N LEU A 349 -0.59 9.41 28.20
CA LEU A 349 -0.10 9.10 29.54
C LEU A 349 -1.06 9.56 30.65
N ARG A 350 -1.98 10.47 30.37
CA ARG A 350 -3.10 10.85 31.25
C ARG A 350 -4.32 9.94 31.14
N GLY A 351 -4.27 8.88 30.30
CA GLY A 351 -5.32 7.88 30.18
C GLY A 351 -6.29 8.08 28.99
N ASN A 352 -5.99 9.00 28.05
CA ASN A 352 -6.79 9.13 26.85
C ASN A 352 -6.55 7.91 25.92
N ASN A 353 -7.58 7.50 25.17
CA ASN A 353 -7.46 6.41 24.22
C ASN A 353 -6.43 6.77 23.13
N PRO A 354 -5.37 5.94 22.93
CA PRO A 354 -4.31 6.27 21.99
C PRO A 354 -4.79 6.44 20.53
N GLY A 355 -5.77 5.63 20.09
CA GLY A 355 -6.34 5.71 18.74
C GLY A 355 -7.16 6.98 18.53
N GLU A 356 -7.92 7.43 19.54
CA GLU A 356 -8.66 8.71 19.47
C GLU A 356 -7.71 9.90 19.42
N VAL A 357 -6.62 9.85 20.18
CA VAL A 357 -5.58 10.89 20.15
C VAL A 357 -4.94 10.97 18.76
N ILE A 358 -4.60 9.84 18.14
CA ILE A 358 -4.06 9.84 16.77
C ILE A 358 -5.07 10.43 15.78
N GLU A 359 -6.33 10.03 15.82
CA GLU A 359 -7.34 10.53 14.90
C GLU A 359 -7.51 12.05 15.00
N SER A 360 -7.49 12.61 16.22
CA SER A 360 -7.65 14.05 16.44
C SER A 360 -6.42 14.87 16.11
N ASP A 361 -5.22 14.32 16.33
CA ASP A 361 -3.98 15.08 16.30
C ASP A 361 -3.13 14.87 15.03
N LEU A 362 -3.35 13.79 14.28
CA LEU A 362 -2.64 13.50 13.04
C LEU A 362 -2.64 14.68 12.04
N PRO A 363 -3.77 15.37 11.79
CA PRO A 363 -3.78 16.55 10.92
C PRO A 363 -2.90 17.69 11.45
N LYS A 364 -2.83 17.86 12.77
CA LYS A 364 -2.00 18.89 13.41
C LYS A 364 -0.51 18.58 13.24
N TRP A 365 -0.13 17.31 13.39
CA TRP A 365 1.25 16.86 13.14
C TRP A 365 1.68 17.12 11.71
N TYR A 366 0.81 16.77 10.76
CA TYR A 366 1.05 16.98 9.35
C TYR A 366 1.19 18.46 9.00
N GLN A 367 0.30 19.31 9.48
CA GLN A 367 0.38 20.76 9.32
C GLN A 367 1.67 21.34 9.91
N ALA A 368 2.05 20.92 11.13
CA ALA A 368 3.29 21.36 11.78
C ALA A 368 4.52 20.95 10.95
N LEU A 369 4.51 19.72 10.40
CA LEU A 369 5.62 19.17 9.60
C LEU A 369 5.91 20.00 8.35
N PHE A 370 4.90 20.56 7.70
CA PHE A 370 5.04 21.28 6.44
C PHE A 370 4.85 22.80 6.54
N SER A 371 4.38 23.31 7.68
CA SER A 371 4.15 24.75 7.87
C SER A 371 5.37 25.64 7.53
N PRO A 372 6.63 25.29 7.87
CA PRO A 372 7.79 26.06 7.44
C PRO A 372 7.97 26.08 5.92
N SER A 373 7.75 24.95 5.25
CA SER A 373 7.88 24.85 3.79
C SER A 373 6.78 25.63 3.05
N VAL A 374 5.57 25.70 3.60
CA VAL A 374 4.50 26.55 3.07
C VAL A 374 4.84 28.03 3.23
N LYS A 375 5.35 28.43 4.40
CA LYS A 375 5.77 29.82 4.64
C LYS A 375 6.94 30.26 3.75
N ALA A 376 7.76 29.33 3.32
CA ALA A 376 8.86 29.53 2.37
C ALA A 376 8.42 29.34 0.90
N GLU A 377 7.11 29.19 0.63
CA GLU A 377 6.54 28.99 -0.71
C GLU A 377 7.10 27.78 -1.48
N LEU A 378 7.66 26.80 -0.76
CA LEU A 378 8.16 25.54 -1.32
C LEU A 378 7.05 24.48 -1.51
N VAL A 379 5.94 24.63 -0.79
CA VAL A 379 4.76 23.75 -0.82
C VAL A 379 3.51 24.62 -0.78
N ASN A 380 2.48 24.26 -1.54
CA ASN A 380 1.22 25.02 -1.51
C ASN A 380 0.45 24.76 -0.22
N ALA A 381 -0.20 25.78 0.32
CA ALA A 381 -1.04 25.64 1.51
C ALA A 381 -2.23 24.66 1.30
N SER A 382 -2.75 24.58 0.07
CA SER A 382 -3.79 23.63 -0.32
C SER A 382 -3.39 22.18 -0.15
N ASP A 383 -2.10 21.86 -0.26
CA ASP A 383 -1.57 20.50 -0.15
C ASP A 383 -1.61 19.97 1.31
N LEU A 384 -1.85 20.87 2.28
CA LEU A 384 -2.05 20.54 3.70
C LEU A 384 -3.53 20.34 4.07
N ALA A 385 -4.45 20.51 3.14
CA ALA A 385 -5.89 20.48 3.39
C ALA A 385 -6.44 19.04 3.27
N GLY A 386 -6.11 18.18 4.22
CA GLY A 386 -6.63 16.81 4.27
C GLY A 386 -5.73 15.78 3.62
N PHE A 387 -6.33 14.67 3.18
CA PHE A 387 -5.60 13.61 2.49
C PHE A 387 -5.28 14.01 1.04
N ARG A 388 -4.33 13.30 0.43
CA ARG A 388 -3.93 13.53 -0.95
C ARG A 388 -5.10 13.47 -1.92
N ASN A 389 -5.05 14.34 -2.90
CA ASN A 389 -6.06 14.44 -3.96
C ASN A 389 -5.57 13.82 -5.27
N ASP A 390 -4.42 13.12 -5.25
CA ASP A 390 -3.83 12.48 -6.41
C ASP A 390 -3.28 11.11 -6.06
N GLN A 391 -3.01 10.28 -7.08
CA GLN A 391 -2.38 8.99 -6.89
C GLN A 391 -0.89 9.17 -6.58
N VAL A 392 -0.40 8.43 -5.59
CA VAL A 392 1.02 8.38 -5.23
C VAL A 392 1.57 6.98 -5.41
N TYR A 393 2.88 6.90 -5.60
CA TYR A 393 3.63 5.66 -5.73
C TYR A 393 4.82 5.70 -4.78
N ILE A 394 5.11 4.57 -4.15
CA ILE A 394 6.23 4.47 -3.21
C ILE A 394 7.46 4.02 -3.99
N ARG A 395 8.49 4.85 -3.98
CA ARG A 395 9.73 4.60 -4.71
C ARG A 395 10.36 3.26 -4.33
N GLY A 396 10.57 2.40 -5.32
CA GLY A 396 11.19 1.08 -5.14
C GLY A 396 10.30 0.01 -4.52
N ALA A 397 9.05 0.32 -4.15
CA ALA A 397 8.11 -0.66 -3.61
C ALA A 397 7.28 -1.33 -4.71
N ALA A 398 6.89 -2.59 -4.48
CA ALA A 398 5.93 -3.30 -5.31
C ALA A 398 4.47 -2.90 -4.97
N HIS A 399 4.26 -2.39 -3.77
CA HIS A 399 2.95 -1.94 -3.30
C HIS A 399 2.56 -0.59 -3.93
N VAL A 400 1.34 -0.51 -4.45
CA VAL A 400 0.72 0.74 -4.89
C VAL A 400 -0.33 1.15 -3.85
N PRO A 401 -0.23 2.34 -3.23
CA PRO A 401 -1.19 2.81 -2.24
C PRO A 401 -2.63 2.90 -2.78
N PRO A 402 -3.65 2.78 -1.92
CA PRO A 402 -5.06 2.91 -2.31
C PRO A 402 -5.33 4.15 -3.17
N PRO A 403 -6.30 4.12 -4.08
CA PRO A 403 -6.70 5.31 -4.82
C PRO A 403 -7.28 6.36 -3.88
N LYS A 404 -7.25 7.63 -4.27
CA LYS A 404 -7.69 8.76 -3.44
C LYS A 404 -9.15 8.63 -2.98
N GLU A 405 -9.98 8.03 -3.80
CA GLU A 405 -11.41 7.80 -3.53
C GLU A 405 -11.65 6.85 -2.34
N ALA A 406 -10.70 5.95 -2.07
CA ALA A 406 -10.77 4.98 -0.98
C ALA A 406 -10.14 5.49 0.33
N LEU A 407 -9.46 6.65 0.33
CA LEU A 407 -8.67 7.10 1.48
C LEU A 407 -9.51 7.35 2.73
N ILE A 408 -10.69 7.94 2.59
CA ILE A 408 -11.56 8.24 3.74
C ILE A 408 -11.95 6.95 4.46
N ASP A 409 -12.51 5.99 3.72
CA ASP A 409 -12.94 4.71 4.28
C ASP A 409 -11.77 3.91 4.86
N THR A 410 -10.61 3.97 4.19
CA THR A 410 -9.41 3.24 4.59
C THR A 410 -8.81 3.82 5.88
N MET A 411 -8.78 5.15 6.01
CA MET A 411 -8.33 5.82 7.23
C MET A 411 -9.33 5.66 8.38
N GLU A 412 -10.63 5.64 8.12
CA GLU A 412 -11.66 5.33 9.14
C GLU A 412 -11.46 3.90 9.70
N ALA A 413 -11.18 2.93 8.82
CA ALA A 413 -10.86 1.57 9.24
C ALA A 413 -9.56 1.51 10.07
N PHE A 414 -8.53 2.25 9.66
CA PHE A 414 -7.27 2.37 10.41
C PHE A 414 -7.46 2.93 11.83
N TYR A 415 -8.18 4.05 11.96
CA TYR A 415 -8.47 4.63 13.27
C TYR A 415 -9.31 3.69 14.13
N THR A 416 -10.27 2.97 13.54
CA THR A 416 -11.07 1.98 14.24
C THR A 416 -10.20 0.85 14.81
N CYS A 417 -9.24 0.35 14.03
CA CYS A 417 -8.29 -0.65 14.49
C CYS A 417 -7.44 -0.12 15.67
N LEU A 418 -6.90 1.10 15.56
CA LEU A 418 -6.10 1.72 16.63
C LEU A 418 -6.88 1.92 17.93
N LYS A 419 -8.15 2.36 17.85
CA LYS A 419 -9.00 2.61 19.02
C LYS A 419 -9.35 1.32 19.77
N ASN A 420 -9.59 0.25 19.04
CA ASN A 420 -10.07 -1.02 19.60
C ASN A 420 -8.93 -1.96 20.01
N GLU A 421 -7.69 -1.72 19.59
CA GLU A 421 -6.56 -2.56 19.94
C GLU A 421 -6.12 -2.31 21.39
N THR A 422 -5.97 -3.38 22.16
CA THR A 422 -5.53 -3.32 23.56
C THR A 422 -4.00 -3.38 23.71
N GLU A 423 -3.34 -4.09 22.79
CA GLU A 423 -1.90 -4.31 22.85
C GLU A 423 -1.12 -3.12 22.27
N ALA A 424 -0.30 -2.47 23.10
CA ALA A 424 0.50 -1.33 22.67
C ALA A 424 1.54 -1.69 21.60
N SER A 425 2.13 -2.88 21.67
CA SER A 425 3.04 -3.41 20.66
C SER A 425 2.38 -3.54 19.30
N VAL A 426 1.17 -4.05 19.26
CA VAL A 426 0.37 -4.19 18.03
C VAL A 426 0.03 -2.81 17.47
N ARG A 427 -0.47 -1.88 18.32
CA ARG A 427 -0.72 -0.50 17.89
C ARG A 427 0.53 0.15 17.30
N ALA A 428 1.70 -0.08 17.89
CA ALA A 428 2.95 0.52 17.43
C ALA A 428 3.40 -0.02 16.08
N VAL A 429 3.47 -1.34 15.93
CA VAL A 429 3.96 -1.97 14.70
C VAL A 429 2.95 -1.84 13.57
N LEU A 430 1.69 -2.23 13.83
CA LEU A 430 0.65 -2.20 12.80
C LEU A 430 0.17 -0.78 12.52
N GLY A 431 0.14 0.10 13.53
CA GLY A 431 -0.15 1.52 13.32
C GLY A 431 0.86 2.18 12.38
N HIS A 432 2.15 1.91 12.58
CA HIS A 432 3.19 2.36 11.65
C HIS A 432 3.01 1.74 10.25
N PHE A 433 2.98 0.42 10.17
CA PHE A 433 2.92 -0.31 8.90
C PHE A 433 1.68 0.06 8.08
N ILE A 434 0.49 -0.03 8.66
CA ILE A 434 -0.78 0.22 7.95
C ILE A 434 -0.88 1.69 7.50
N PHE A 435 -0.40 2.63 8.32
CA PHE A 435 -0.36 4.03 7.89
C PHE A 435 0.53 4.25 6.66
N VAL A 436 1.72 3.65 6.64
CA VAL A 436 2.63 3.71 5.48
C VAL A 436 2.05 2.95 4.27
N PHE A 437 1.34 1.84 4.50
CA PHE A 437 0.63 1.08 3.47
C PHE A 437 -0.48 1.91 2.81
N ILE A 438 -1.29 2.64 3.59
CA ILE A 438 -2.34 3.54 3.08
C ILE A 438 -1.74 4.75 2.35
N HIS A 439 -0.64 5.29 2.89
CA HIS A 439 0.06 6.45 2.33
C HIS A 439 -0.86 7.66 2.09
N PRO A 440 -1.55 8.17 3.12
CA PRO A 440 -2.67 9.09 2.94
C PRO A 440 -2.30 10.50 2.49
N TYR A 441 -1.03 10.91 2.58
CA TYR A 441 -0.55 12.24 2.22
C TYR A 441 0.34 12.21 0.97
N MET A 442 0.53 13.37 0.34
CA MET A 442 1.41 13.51 -0.83
C MET A 442 2.89 13.28 -0.49
N ASP A 443 3.33 13.72 0.70
CA ASP A 443 4.67 13.53 1.26
C ASP A 443 4.59 13.41 2.79
N GLY A 444 5.68 12.99 3.43
CA GLY A 444 5.82 12.92 4.88
C GLY A 444 5.22 11.67 5.54
N ASN A 445 4.68 10.73 4.78
CA ASN A 445 4.05 9.53 5.35
C ASN A 445 5.02 8.68 6.18
N GLY A 446 6.28 8.56 5.75
CA GLY A 446 7.29 7.84 6.52
C GLY A 446 7.59 8.50 7.86
N ARG A 447 7.75 9.83 7.89
CA ARG A 447 8.01 10.62 9.11
C ARG A 447 6.84 10.53 10.09
N ILE A 448 5.61 10.72 9.61
CA ILE A 448 4.39 10.58 10.40
C ILE A 448 4.22 9.14 10.87
N GLY A 449 4.46 8.13 10.05
CA GLY A 449 4.39 6.72 10.44
C GLY A 449 5.33 6.39 11.61
N ARG A 450 6.56 6.92 11.61
CA ARG A 450 7.50 6.78 12.74
C ARG A 450 7.03 7.51 14.00
N PHE A 451 6.37 8.66 13.86
CA PHE A 451 5.72 9.33 15.00
C PHE A 451 4.54 8.52 15.55
N ILE A 452 3.70 7.92 14.69
CA ILE A 452 2.63 7.01 15.13
C ILE A 452 3.23 5.84 15.91
N MET A 453 4.26 5.18 15.37
CA MET A 453 4.95 4.07 16.04
C MET A 453 5.37 4.47 17.47
N ASN A 454 6.08 5.56 17.60
CA ASN A 454 6.61 6.01 18.88
C ASN A 454 5.52 6.48 19.86
N THR A 455 4.47 7.12 19.35
CA THR A 455 3.31 7.49 20.16
C THR A 455 2.58 6.25 20.72
N MET A 456 2.47 5.21 19.87
CA MET A 456 1.87 3.94 20.31
C MET A 456 2.79 3.14 21.24
N LEU A 457 4.10 3.17 21.04
CA LEU A 457 5.08 2.63 22.00
C LEU A 457 4.93 3.28 23.37
N ALA A 458 4.79 4.61 23.42
CA ALA A 458 4.57 5.35 24.65
C ALA A 458 3.30 4.91 25.41
N SER A 459 2.25 4.49 24.69
CA SER A 459 1.01 3.99 25.27
C SER A 459 1.16 2.67 26.05
N GLY A 460 2.27 1.97 25.87
CA GLY A 460 2.65 0.77 26.63
C GLY A 460 3.81 1.01 27.59
N GLY A 461 4.34 2.23 27.65
CA GLY A 461 5.52 2.57 28.46
C GLY A 461 6.84 2.14 27.86
N TYR A 462 6.87 1.74 26.58
CA TYR A 462 8.11 1.46 25.88
C TYR A 462 8.89 2.75 25.64
N ARG A 463 10.23 2.65 25.52
CA ARG A 463 11.10 3.79 25.21
C ARG A 463 10.87 4.28 23.77
N TRP A 464 11.14 5.56 23.52
CA TRP A 464 11.20 6.12 22.15
C TRP A 464 12.26 5.39 21.35
N THR A 465 11.88 4.88 20.17
CA THR A 465 12.71 4.07 19.29
C THR A 465 13.09 4.85 18.05
N VAL A 466 14.37 4.95 17.77
CA VAL A 466 14.92 5.64 16.60
C VAL A 466 15.28 4.63 15.51
N ILE A 467 14.68 4.79 14.34
CA ILE A 467 15.04 3.97 13.16
C ILE A 467 16.29 4.57 12.52
N ARG A 468 17.42 3.84 12.55
CA ARG A 468 18.71 4.33 12.06
C ARG A 468 18.76 4.39 10.53
N SER A 469 19.41 5.46 9.99
CA SER A 469 19.44 5.79 8.56
C SER A 469 20.69 5.31 7.83
N ASP A 470 21.64 4.63 8.51
CA ASP A 470 22.78 4.05 7.83
C ASP A 470 22.33 3.02 6.78
N LYS A 471 23.06 2.96 5.66
CA LYS A 471 22.59 2.23 4.47
C LYS A 471 22.14 0.79 4.74
N PRO A 472 22.87 -0.07 5.46
CA PRO A 472 22.44 -1.44 5.72
C PRO A 472 21.11 -1.52 6.50
N ARG A 473 20.90 -0.64 7.47
CA ARG A 473 19.67 -0.63 8.29
C ARG A 473 18.50 -0.05 7.53
N ARG A 474 18.72 1.04 6.81
CA ARG A 474 17.72 1.64 5.96
C ARG A 474 17.22 0.64 4.91
N ASP A 475 18.12 -0.08 4.24
CA ASP A 475 17.77 -1.08 3.22
C ASP A 475 16.94 -2.22 3.85
N ARG A 476 17.33 -2.76 5.02
CA ARG A 476 16.55 -3.76 5.77
C ARG A 476 15.16 -3.26 6.18
N TYR A 477 15.07 -2.02 6.63
CA TYR A 477 13.80 -1.40 7.01
C TYR A 477 12.85 -1.29 5.81
N MET A 478 13.35 -0.82 4.67
CA MET A 478 12.55 -0.71 3.44
C MET A 478 12.14 -2.08 2.90
N GLU A 479 13.04 -3.08 2.94
CA GLU A 479 12.74 -4.45 2.56
C GLU A 479 11.69 -5.08 3.47
N ALA A 480 11.75 -4.82 4.79
CA ALA A 480 10.78 -5.31 5.75
C ALA A 480 9.37 -4.72 5.51
N LEU A 481 9.28 -3.43 5.18
CA LEU A 481 8.02 -2.77 4.80
C LEU A 481 7.47 -3.30 3.47
N ASP A 482 8.33 -3.51 2.46
CA ASP A 482 7.91 -4.06 1.17
C ASP A 482 7.42 -5.50 1.32
N ARG A 483 8.10 -6.33 2.12
CA ARG A 483 7.66 -7.70 2.44
C ARG A 483 6.31 -7.71 3.16
N ALA A 484 6.12 -6.84 4.14
CA ALA A 484 4.84 -6.71 4.84
C ALA A 484 3.71 -6.28 3.89
N SER A 485 4.00 -5.39 2.94
CA SER A 485 3.01 -4.89 1.97
C SER A 485 2.69 -5.87 0.85
N SER A 486 3.71 -6.59 0.33
CA SER A 486 3.58 -7.43 -0.87
C SER A 486 3.35 -8.92 -0.57
N GLN A 487 3.75 -9.40 0.62
CA GLN A 487 3.65 -10.80 1.04
C GLN A 487 2.77 -10.99 2.29
N TYR A 488 2.28 -9.88 2.88
CA TYR A 488 1.50 -9.86 4.12
C TYR A 488 2.22 -10.54 5.30
N ASP A 489 3.55 -10.44 5.33
CA ASP A 489 4.43 -10.98 6.36
C ASP A 489 5.11 -9.85 7.14
N ILE A 490 4.61 -9.59 8.36
CA ILE A 490 5.10 -8.52 9.23
C ILE A 490 6.35 -8.91 10.05
N SER A 491 6.74 -10.19 10.03
CA SER A 491 7.75 -10.74 10.94
C SER A 491 9.11 -10.02 10.87
N ALA A 492 9.55 -9.68 9.66
CA ALA A 492 10.81 -8.97 9.46
C ALA A 492 10.77 -7.54 10.05
N LEU A 493 9.63 -6.84 9.93
CA LEU A 493 9.46 -5.50 10.49
C LEU A 493 9.40 -5.54 12.02
N VAL A 494 8.70 -6.51 12.60
CA VAL A 494 8.66 -6.71 14.06
C VAL A 494 10.07 -6.93 14.60
N ALA A 495 10.81 -7.88 14.03
CA ALA A 495 12.18 -8.18 14.46
C ALA A 495 13.10 -6.96 14.34
N PHE A 496 12.97 -6.19 13.25
CA PHE A 496 13.74 -4.98 13.04
C PHE A 496 13.44 -3.91 14.10
N ILE A 497 12.16 -3.64 14.40
CA ILE A 497 11.78 -2.65 15.42
C ILE A 497 12.28 -3.06 16.80
N VAL A 498 12.15 -4.35 17.16
CA VAL A 498 12.67 -4.88 18.45
C VAL A 498 14.18 -4.71 18.56
N GLU A 499 14.94 -4.93 17.47
CA GLU A 499 16.39 -4.68 17.43
C GLU A 499 16.70 -3.19 17.67
N GLU A 500 16.01 -2.29 16.97
CA GLU A 500 16.23 -0.85 17.14
C GLU A 500 15.83 -0.33 18.55
N MET A 501 14.84 -0.95 19.18
CA MET A 501 14.47 -0.65 20.59
C MET A 501 15.59 -0.97 21.57
N GLY A 502 16.43 -1.98 21.28
CA GLY A 502 17.53 -2.40 22.12
C GLY A 502 18.77 -1.49 22.07
N VAL A 503 18.78 -0.46 21.21
CA VAL A 503 19.97 0.40 21.02
C VAL A 503 20.12 1.39 22.18
N GLU A 504 21.29 1.38 22.82
CA GLU A 504 21.68 2.40 23.80
C GLU A 504 22.38 3.57 23.06
N TRP A 505 21.84 4.78 23.24
CA TRP A 505 22.25 5.97 22.51
C TRP A 505 23.35 6.78 23.20
N GLU A 506 23.71 6.40 24.42
CA GLU A 506 24.81 7.04 25.19
C GLU A 506 26.17 6.70 24.61
N ASP A 507 26.30 5.55 23.93
CA ASP A 507 27.53 5.06 23.32
C ASP A 507 27.77 5.57 21.88
N ILE A 508 26.84 6.34 21.31
CA ILE A 508 26.84 6.75 19.90
C ILE A 508 27.09 8.27 19.73
N ALA A 509 27.25 9.00 20.83
CA ALA A 509 27.41 10.48 20.84
C ALA A 509 28.84 10.92 20.62
#